data_954592a86f93e1ce0812656037781726
#
_entry.id   954592a86f93e1ce0812656037781726
#
_cell.length_a   1.000
_cell.length_b   1.000
_cell.length_c   1.000
_cell.angle_alpha   90.00
_cell.angle_beta   90.00
_cell.angle_gamma   90.00
#
_symmetry.space_group_name_H-M   'P 1'
#
loop_
_entity.id
_entity.type
_entity.pdbx_description
1 polymer ?
#
loop_
_entity_poly.entity_id
_entity_poly.type
_entity_poly.pdbx_seq_one_letter_code
_entity_poly.pdbx_strand_id
1 'polypeptide(L)'
;MEQVIPQSKVGNKSAAYRRMGWFMAVILVLVLCAAGSLAWFNINMAETSLKQDVERRLQFTAQNKANALSLWFNSMQNQANRLISADLFRLFASEVNGLGNDLSPLLKASGDSPSGNDDLSQLASQLPLMKNLLQEFISYSGFLRARITNADAQTYLSTDVTPPALSLEQQQGIRQAVESGKLGILPVRKTSNGLVLDLVVPIFAPQYVENRSEKPVATLLLSLMVSSRLGETIDTAKGESSFGVTHVFQIVGTKLQDLLPLSADIQNLPDWQLGQNDSLPFGIRGGEAGSPDEVYSIGVKVPELPWLVVQEVPVAAALKPFLAQRNAIVIWAVIAVVVVLLALLAVWWWLVGRNARNVSAELLQLYQISNQQKQLLDGINSALVDGIVLTDKGGMVQYANQAFARMVGRSDEELVGMDCAAIFGYDTALRLYKQLDVAIQSEQSFMFKDVMWLQSKKYHYQITCSPYRNESGVITGTVSVFRDITQLVDAQERNQRMVRQTIAAFMHAIEAVDPYLGGQ
;
A
#
# COMPACT_ATOMS: atom_id res chain seq x y z
N MET A 1 25.68 88.98 2.82
CA MET A 1 25.77 88.10 1.67
C MET A 1 24.64 87.11 1.81
N GLU A 2 23.48 87.47 1.26
CA GLU A 2 22.31 86.61 1.19
C GLU A 2 22.60 85.50 0.19
N GLN A 3 22.65 84.24 0.66
CA GLN A 3 22.72 83.11 -0.24
C GLN A 3 21.27 82.84 -0.75
N VAL A 4 21.00 83.28 -1.98
CA VAL A 4 19.83 82.89 -2.76
C VAL A 4 19.82 81.40 -2.92
N ILE A 5 18.92 80.73 -2.18
CA ILE A 5 18.66 79.33 -2.34
C ILE A 5 17.88 79.13 -3.68
N PRO A 6 18.40 78.43 -4.67
CA PRO A 6 17.73 78.29 -5.94
C PRO A 6 16.47 77.45 -5.76
N GLN A 7 15.32 78.08 -5.94
CA GLN A 7 13.98 77.47 -5.91
C GLN A 7 13.80 76.33 -6.92
N SER A 8 14.69 76.15 -7.86
CA SER A 8 14.66 75.07 -8.86
C SER A 8 14.94 73.65 -8.31
N LYS A 9 15.50 73.53 -7.11
CA LYS A 9 15.78 72.20 -6.50
C LYS A 9 14.58 71.59 -5.75
N VAL A 10 13.55 72.38 -5.37
CA VAL A 10 12.40 71.92 -4.62
C VAL A 10 11.37 71.26 -5.56
N GLY A 11 11.15 71.84 -6.76
CA GLY A 11 10.23 71.30 -7.76
C GLY A 11 10.66 69.94 -8.34
N ASN A 12 11.99 69.73 -8.45
CA ASN A 12 12.51 68.47 -8.99
C ASN A 12 12.47 67.34 -7.98
N LYS A 13 12.46 67.65 -6.68
CA LYS A 13 12.34 66.64 -5.61
C LYS A 13 10.94 66.07 -5.48
N SER A 14 9.88 66.88 -5.64
CA SER A 14 8.47 66.43 -5.61
C SER A 14 8.14 65.54 -6.83
N ALA A 15 8.69 65.83 -8.00
CA ALA A 15 8.54 64.98 -9.20
C ALA A 15 9.32 63.65 -9.05
N ALA A 16 10.48 63.67 -8.41
CA ALA A 16 11.27 62.47 -8.09
C ALA A 16 10.50 61.58 -7.07
N TYR A 17 9.89 62.16 -6.03
CA TYR A 17 9.07 61.42 -5.07
C TYR A 17 7.82 60.82 -5.69
N ARG A 18 7.12 61.53 -6.59
CA ARG A 18 5.98 61.01 -7.34
C ARG A 18 6.40 59.86 -8.27
N ARG A 19 7.47 59.99 -9.01
CA ARG A 19 8.00 58.90 -9.85
C ARG A 19 8.43 57.70 -9.01
N MET A 20 9.06 57.92 -7.86
CA MET A 20 9.48 56.87 -6.95
C MET A 20 8.27 56.17 -6.29
N GLY A 21 7.20 56.92 -5.91
CA GLY A 21 5.93 56.33 -5.45
C GLY A 21 5.29 55.47 -6.51
N TRP A 22 5.32 55.92 -7.78
CA TRP A 22 4.81 55.13 -8.90
C TRP A 22 5.65 53.87 -9.17
N PHE A 23 7.00 53.96 -9.08
CA PHE A 23 7.86 52.80 -9.17
C PHE A 23 7.61 51.80 -8.04
N MET A 24 7.40 52.25 -6.81
CA MET A 24 7.06 51.40 -5.68
C MET A 24 5.70 50.72 -5.85
N ALA A 25 4.71 51.43 -6.38
CA ALA A 25 3.41 50.87 -6.68
C ALA A 25 3.48 49.76 -7.78
N VAL A 26 4.28 50.01 -8.83
CA VAL A 26 4.54 49.05 -9.89
C VAL A 26 5.24 47.80 -9.35
N ILE A 27 6.27 47.99 -8.50
CA ILE A 27 6.99 46.88 -7.86
C ILE A 27 6.05 46.08 -6.96
N LEU A 28 5.20 46.76 -6.18
CA LEU A 28 4.19 46.09 -5.33
C LEU A 28 3.22 45.23 -6.15
N VAL A 29 2.71 45.77 -7.25
CA VAL A 29 1.84 45.01 -8.15
C VAL A 29 2.57 43.82 -8.76
N LEU A 30 3.80 43.98 -9.21
CA LEU A 30 4.62 42.88 -9.75
C LEU A 30 4.88 41.79 -8.69
N VAL A 31 5.18 42.18 -7.45
CA VAL A 31 5.40 41.21 -6.36
C VAL A 31 4.10 40.49 -6.00
N LEU A 32 2.96 41.22 -5.96
CA LEU A 32 1.65 40.60 -5.73
C LEU A 32 1.28 39.62 -6.84
N CYS A 33 1.51 39.99 -8.10
CA CYS A 33 1.28 39.10 -9.24
C CYS A 33 2.23 37.88 -9.19
N ALA A 34 3.49 38.09 -8.87
CA ALA A 34 4.47 37.00 -8.75
C ALA A 34 4.15 36.06 -7.59
N ALA A 35 3.86 36.62 -6.40
CA ALA A 35 3.46 35.83 -5.23
C ALA A 35 2.14 35.07 -5.48
N GLY A 36 1.17 35.72 -6.09
CA GLY A 36 -0.11 35.11 -6.47
C GLY A 36 0.06 33.98 -7.49
N SER A 37 0.85 34.21 -8.54
CA SER A 37 1.11 33.19 -9.57
C SER A 37 1.91 32.01 -9.01
N LEU A 38 2.89 32.28 -8.15
CA LEU A 38 3.69 31.24 -7.50
C LEU A 38 2.84 30.40 -6.51
N ALA A 39 2.00 31.06 -5.71
CA ALA A 39 1.07 30.40 -4.82
C ALA A 39 0.07 29.55 -5.60
N TRP A 40 -0.53 30.11 -6.66
CA TRP A 40 -1.44 29.39 -7.53
C TRP A 40 -0.77 28.16 -8.18
N PHE A 41 0.44 28.33 -8.72
CA PHE A 41 1.20 27.25 -9.34
C PHE A 41 1.52 26.14 -8.33
N ASN A 42 1.99 26.49 -7.13
CA ASN A 42 2.28 25.51 -6.08
C ASN A 42 1.02 24.78 -5.59
N ILE A 43 -0.10 25.50 -5.43
CA ILE A 43 -1.37 24.90 -5.03
C ILE A 43 -1.84 23.91 -6.10
N ASN A 44 -1.82 24.31 -7.37
CA ASN A 44 -2.25 23.46 -8.48
C ASN A 44 -1.34 22.23 -8.65
N MET A 45 -0.02 22.41 -8.47
CA MET A 45 0.94 21.30 -8.50
C MET A 45 0.74 20.36 -7.31
N ALA A 46 0.51 20.90 -6.12
CA ALA A 46 0.25 20.12 -4.92
C ALA A 46 -1.07 19.33 -5.02
N GLU A 47 -2.12 19.91 -5.60
CA GLU A 47 -3.38 19.21 -5.84
C GLU A 47 -3.21 18.04 -6.81
N THR A 48 -2.50 18.28 -7.92
CA THR A 48 -2.23 17.23 -8.91
C THR A 48 -1.39 16.11 -8.32
N SER A 49 -0.34 16.46 -7.57
CA SER A 49 0.53 15.47 -6.93
C SER A 49 -0.21 14.69 -5.84
N LEU A 50 -1.11 15.33 -5.09
CA LEU A 50 -1.95 14.66 -4.12
C LEU A 50 -2.89 13.65 -4.77
N LYS A 51 -3.58 14.05 -5.85
CA LYS A 51 -4.46 13.13 -6.59
C LYS A 51 -3.70 11.90 -7.08
N GLN A 52 -2.50 12.09 -7.63
CA GLN A 52 -1.63 11.00 -8.05
C GLN A 52 -1.14 10.13 -6.88
N ASP A 53 -0.86 10.73 -5.72
CA ASP A 53 -0.46 9.97 -4.53
C ASP A 53 -1.64 9.14 -3.97
N VAL A 54 -2.84 9.75 -3.91
CA VAL A 54 -4.07 9.05 -3.52
C VAL A 54 -4.35 7.89 -4.47
N GLU A 55 -4.28 8.12 -5.79
CA GLU A 55 -4.46 7.09 -6.81
C GLU A 55 -3.49 5.94 -6.61
N ARG A 56 -2.18 6.23 -6.49
CA ARG A 56 -1.16 5.20 -6.28
C ARG A 56 -1.37 4.40 -5.00
N ARG A 57 -1.73 5.06 -3.90
CA ARG A 57 -1.99 4.40 -2.62
C ARG A 57 -3.23 3.51 -2.69
N LEU A 58 -4.32 4.01 -3.27
CA LEU A 58 -5.52 3.22 -3.46
C LEU A 58 -5.26 2.03 -4.38
N GLN A 59 -4.58 2.25 -5.50
CA GLN A 59 -4.21 1.20 -6.45
C GLN A 59 -3.33 0.14 -5.80
N PHE A 60 -2.29 0.55 -5.08
CA PHE A 60 -1.40 -0.37 -4.38
C PHE A 60 -2.14 -1.19 -3.33
N THR A 61 -3.01 -0.55 -2.55
CA THR A 61 -3.80 -1.23 -1.53
C THR A 61 -4.80 -2.20 -2.14
N ALA A 62 -5.53 -1.78 -3.18
CA ALA A 62 -6.47 -2.63 -3.90
C ALA A 62 -5.76 -3.83 -4.55
N GLN A 63 -4.60 -3.59 -5.20
CA GLN A 63 -3.82 -4.64 -5.83
C GLN A 63 -3.29 -5.66 -4.82
N ASN A 64 -2.78 -5.21 -3.68
CA ASN A 64 -2.29 -6.11 -2.64
C ASN A 64 -3.42 -6.99 -2.08
N LYS A 65 -4.60 -6.41 -1.88
CA LYS A 65 -5.78 -7.15 -1.41
C LYS A 65 -6.29 -8.12 -2.48
N ALA A 66 -6.33 -7.70 -3.74
CA ALA A 66 -6.69 -8.57 -4.85
C ALA A 66 -5.71 -9.76 -4.97
N ASN A 67 -4.40 -9.50 -4.83
CA ASN A 67 -3.38 -10.54 -4.83
C ASN A 67 -3.53 -11.50 -3.62
N ALA A 68 -3.84 -10.96 -2.44
CA ALA A 68 -4.08 -11.79 -1.26
C ALA A 68 -5.27 -12.72 -1.44
N LEU A 69 -6.36 -12.21 -2.04
CA LEU A 69 -7.54 -13.03 -2.38
C LEU A 69 -7.23 -14.08 -3.44
N SER A 70 -6.45 -13.73 -4.46
CA SER A 70 -5.99 -14.67 -5.49
C SER A 70 -5.13 -15.79 -4.89
N LEU A 71 -4.17 -15.44 -4.02
CA LEU A 71 -3.32 -16.43 -3.34
C LEU A 71 -4.14 -17.35 -2.42
N TRP A 72 -5.08 -16.78 -1.67
CA TRP A 72 -6.00 -17.56 -0.87
C TRP A 72 -6.83 -18.53 -1.73
N PHE A 73 -7.40 -18.05 -2.83
CA PHE A 73 -8.20 -18.87 -3.74
C PHE A 73 -7.34 -19.98 -4.38
N ASN A 74 -6.15 -19.66 -4.85
CA ASN A 74 -5.21 -20.64 -5.40
C ASN A 74 -4.83 -21.72 -4.37
N SER A 75 -4.69 -21.34 -3.09
CA SER A 75 -4.49 -22.31 -2.02
C SER A 75 -5.67 -23.27 -1.90
N MET A 76 -6.90 -22.76 -1.96
CA MET A 76 -8.12 -23.58 -1.90
C MET A 76 -8.22 -24.49 -3.13
N GLN A 77 -7.96 -23.96 -4.32
CA GLN A 77 -7.95 -24.74 -5.57
C GLN A 77 -6.90 -25.86 -5.51
N ASN A 78 -5.71 -25.58 -5.02
CA ASN A 78 -4.67 -26.59 -4.87
C ASN A 78 -5.06 -27.68 -3.88
N GLN A 79 -5.73 -27.35 -2.79
CA GLN A 79 -6.25 -28.33 -1.85
C GLN A 79 -7.32 -29.22 -2.49
N ALA A 80 -8.26 -28.62 -3.23
CA ALA A 80 -9.27 -29.35 -3.98
C ALA A 80 -8.64 -30.29 -5.02
N ASN A 81 -7.66 -29.79 -5.78
CA ASN A 81 -6.94 -30.59 -6.78
C ASN A 81 -6.19 -31.77 -6.17
N ARG A 82 -5.60 -31.60 -4.98
CA ARG A 82 -4.95 -32.72 -4.27
C ARG A 82 -5.92 -33.84 -3.93
N LEU A 83 -7.12 -33.49 -3.47
CA LEU A 83 -8.15 -34.49 -3.17
C LEU A 83 -8.54 -35.30 -4.40
N ILE A 84 -8.89 -34.61 -5.50
CA ILE A 84 -9.35 -35.28 -6.73
C ILE A 84 -8.20 -35.98 -7.49
N SER A 85 -6.94 -35.62 -7.21
CA SER A 85 -5.78 -36.28 -7.80
C SER A 85 -5.47 -37.61 -7.10
N ALA A 86 -6.07 -37.90 -5.94
CA ALA A 86 -5.91 -39.17 -5.29
C ALA A 86 -6.57 -40.27 -6.12
N ASP A 87 -5.79 -41.28 -6.48
CA ASP A 87 -6.24 -42.36 -7.37
C ASP A 87 -7.52 -43.07 -6.85
N LEU A 88 -7.68 -43.14 -5.52
CA LEU A 88 -8.85 -43.72 -4.90
C LEU A 88 -10.14 -43.00 -5.31
N PHE A 89 -10.18 -41.69 -5.25
CA PHE A 89 -11.35 -40.91 -5.66
C PHE A 89 -11.61 -41.00 -7.15
N ARG A 90 -10.55 -40.99 -7.96
CA ARG A 90 -10.63 -41.08 -9.41
C ARG A 90 -11.12 -42.42 -9.87
N LEU A 91 -10.63 -43.50 -9.26
CA LEU A 91 -11.05 -44.87 -9.54
C LEU A 91 -12.51 -45.06 -9.17
N PHE A 92 -12.88 -44.70 -7.92
CA PHE A 92 -14.26 -44.79 -7.46
C PHE A 92 -15.24 -44.01 -8.36
N ALA A 93 -14.89 -42.76 -8.72
CA ALA A 93 -15.72 -41.96 -9.62
C ALA A 93 -15.86 -42.60 -11.02
N SER A 94 -14.80 -43.23 -11.53
CA SER A 94 -14.81 -43.92 -12.81
C SER A 94 -15.70 -45.17 -12.77
N GLU A 95 -15.65 -45.94 -11.69
CA GLU A 95 -16.49 -47.10 -11.49
C GLU A 95 -17.97 -46.72 -11.34
N VAL A 96 -18.27 -45.65 -10.57
CA VAL A 96 -19.63 -45.12 -10.46
C VAL A 96 -20.17 -44.64 -11.81
N ASN A 97 -19.31 -43.98 -12.61
CA ASN A 97 -19.70 -43.54 -13.96
C ASN A 97 -19.98 -44.71 -14.90
N GLY A 98 -19.35 -45.87 -14.69
CA GLY A 98 -19.61 -47.10 -15.41
C GLY A 98 -21.00 -47.70 -15.18
N LEU A 99 -21.67 -47.34 -14.07
CA LEU A 99 -23.05 -47.76 -13.78
C LEU A 99 -24.11 -47.04 -14.63
N GLY A 100 -23.71 -46.00 -15.36
CA GLY A 100 -24.60 -45.16 -16.18
C GLY A 100 -25.29 -44.05 -15.40
N ASN A 101 -26.37 -43.51 -15.97
CA ASN A 101 -26.96 -42.26 -15.47
C ASN A 101 -27.92 -42.48 -14.27
N ASP A 102 -28.36 -43.71 -13.98
CA ASP A 102 -29.22 -43.98 -12.85
C ASP A 102 -28.43 -44.49 -11.63
N LEU A 103 -28.21 -43.63 -10.69
CA LEU A 103 -27.53 -43.94 -9.42
C LEU A 103 -28.46 -44.45 -8.31
N SER A 104 -29.76 -44.56 -8.60
CA SER A 104 -30.78 -45.03 -7.62
C SER A 104 -30.48 -46.43 -7.05
N PRO A 105 -29.93 -47.38 -7.83
CA PRO A 105 -29.54 -48.70 -7.31
C PRO A 105 -28.38 -48.61 -6.29
N LEU A 106 -27.38 -47.77 -6.56
CA LEU A 106 -26.23 -47.57 -5.68
C LEU A 106 -26.64 -46.94 -4.34
N LEU A 107 -27.51 -45.93 -4.39
CA LEU A 107 -28.00 -45.23 -3.20
C LEU A 107 -28.93 -46.09 -2.35
N LYS A 108 -29.69 -47.00 -2.97
CA LYS A 108 -30.56 -47.96 -2.28
C LYS A 108 -29.79 -49.15 -1.68
N ALA A 109 -28.75 -49.62 -2.36
CA ALA A 109 -27.90 -50.70 -1.88
C ALA A 109 -27.07 -50.32 -0.64
N SER A 110 -26.87 -49.04 -0.39
CA SER A 110 -26.27 -48.50 0.84
C SER A 110 -27.16 -48.64 2.08
N GLY A 111 -28.42 -49.07 1.96
CA GLY A 111 -29.38 -49.36 3.02
C GLY A 111 -29.79 -50.83 3.00
N ASP A 112 -29.17 -51.64 3.84
CA ASP A 112 -29.54 -52.94 4.38
C ASP A 112 -30.19 -54.03 3.48
N SER A 113 -29.94 -54.11 2.20
CA SER A 113 -30.37 -55.25 1.39
C SER A 113 -29.36 -55.56 0.25
N PRO A 114 -28.72 -56.75 0.25
CA PRO A 114 -27.85 -57.15 -0.84
C PRO A 114 -28.70 -57.54 -2.06
N SER A 115 -28.85 -56.66 -3.02
CA SER A 115 -29.45 -56.97 -4.32
C SER A 115 -28.35 -57.38 -5.29
N GLY A 116 -28.33 -58.59 -5.64
CA GLY A 116 -27.94 -59.39 -6.80
C GLY A 116 -26.92 -58.96 -7.84
N ASN A 117 -26.17 -57.87 -7.68
CA ASN A 117 -25.05 -57.51 -8.54
C ASN A 117 -23.81 -57.33 -7.68
N ASP A 118 -22.80 -58.17 -7.85
CA ASP A 118 -21.57 -58.16 -7.05
C ASP A 118 -20.87 -56.81 -7.12
N ASP A 119 -20.80 -56.17 -8.30
CA ASP A 119 -20.12 -54.87 -8.51
C ASP A 119 -20.83 -53.72 -7.77
N LEU A 120 -22.18 -53.71 -7.78
CA LEU A 120 -22.98 -52.70 -7.06
C LEU A 120 -22.83 -52.82 -5.55
N SER A 121 -22.79 -54.06 -5.03
CA SER A 121 -22.63 -54.31 -3.59
C SER A 121 -21.23 -53.92 -3.12
N GLN A 122 -20.22 -54.15 -3.94
CA GLN A 122 -18.84 -53.76 -3.66
C GLN A 122 -18.69 -52.24 -3.64
N LEU A 123 -19.21 -51.50 -4.63
CA LEU A 123 -19.22 -50.04 -4.67
C LEU A 123 -20.02 -49.44 -3.51
N ALA A 124 -21.20 -49.99 -3.19
CA ALA A 124 -21.99 -49.54 -2.05
C ALA A 124 -21.25 -49.70 -0.70
N SER A 125 -20.47 -50.77 -0.56
CA SER A 125 -19.64 -51.00 0.64
C SER A 125 -18.50 -49.97 0.80
N GLN A 126 -18.04 -49.35 -0.30
CA GLN A 126 -16.97 -48.34 -0.28
C GLN A 126 -17.51 -46.93 0.04
N LEU A 127 -18.78 -46.64 -0.16
CA LEU A 127 -19.40 -45.32 0.09
C LEU A 127 -19.12 -44.76 1.50
N PRO A 128 -19.26 -45.56 2.61
CA PRO A 128 -18.95 -45.06 3.95
C PRO A 128 -17.48 -44.64 4.10
N LEU A 129 -16.55 -45.41 3.53
CA LEU A 129 -15.13 -45.07 3.54
C LEU A 129 -14.86 -43.77 2.79
N MET A 130 -15.37 -43.65 1.58
CA MET A 130 -15.23 -42.46 0.76
C MET A 130 -15.86 -41.23 1.43
N LYS A 131 -17.00 -41.40 2.11
CA LYS A 131 -17.63 -40.33 2.89
C LYS A 131 -16.76 -39.91 4.06
N ASN A 132 -16.17 -40.83 4.79
CA ASN A 132 -15.28 -40.53 5.90
C ASN A 132 -14.05 -39.77 5.43
N LEU A 133 -13.40 -40.18 4.34
CA LEU A 133 -12.26 -39.47 3.73
C LEU A 133 -12.64 -38.07 3.29
N LEU A 134 -13.83 -37.89 2.73
CA LEU A 134 -14.34 -36.58 2.32
C LEU A 134 -14.64 -35.69 3.53
N GLN A 135 -15.16 -36.25 4.61
CA GLN A 135 -15.40 -35.56 5.88
C GLN A 135 -14.08 -35.15 6.56
N GLU A 136 -13.10 -36.05 6.57
CA GLU A 136 -11.76 -35.75 7.07
C GLU A 136 -11.13 -34.61 6.29
N PHE A 137 -11.20 -34.66 4.96
CA PHE A 137 -10.72 -33.56 4.11
C PHE A 137 -11.34 -32.23 4.50
N ILE A 138 -12.66 -32.14 4.66
CA ILE A 138 -13.35 -30.92 5.06
C ILE A 138 -12.88 -30.41 6.42
N SER A 139 -12.65 -31.30 7.37
CA SER A 139 -12.28 -30.94 8.74
C SER A 139 -11.01 -30.09 8.82
N TYR A 140 -10.04 -30.29 7.92
CA TYR A 140 -8.78 -29.54 7.91
C TYR A 140 -8.64 -28.53 6.76
N SER A 141 -9.44 -28.69 5.69
CA SER A 141 -9.30 -27.85 4.49
C SER A 141 -10.01 -26.48 4.60
N GLY A 142 -10.94 -26.36 5.55
CA GLY A 142 -11.74 -25.13 5.73
C GLY A 142 -12.92 -24.99 4.79
N PHE A 143 -13.24 -26.01 3.99
CA PHE A 143 -14.48 -26.06 3.25
C PHE A 143 -15.65 -26.38 4.21
N LEU A 144 -16.83 -25.87 3.88
CA LEU A 144 -18.05 -26.07 4.65
C LEU A 144 -18.66 -27.47 4.38
N ARG A 145 -18.67 -27.87 3.10
CA ARG A 145 -19.22 -29.14 2.63
C ARG A 145 -18.61 -29.54 1.30
N ALA A 146 -18.67 -30.84 1.02
CA ALA A 146 -18.27 -31.41 -0.24
C ALA A 146 -19.33 -32.41 -0.73
N ARG A 147 -19.52 -32.42 -2.04
CA ARG A 147 -20.39 -33.38 -2.72
C ARG A 147 -19.73 -33.87 -3.99
N ILE A 148 -19.89 -35.16 -4.28
CA ILE A 148 -19.49 -35.69 -5.56
C ILE A 148 -20.76 -36.04 -6.35
N THR A 149 -20.78 -35.58 -7.60
CA THR A 149 -21.90 -35.77 -8.50
C THR A 149 -21.45 -36.44 -9.79
N ASN A 150 -22.35 -37.14 -10.45
CA ASN A 150 -22.15 -37.61 -11.81
C ASN A 150 -22.26 -36.43 -12.83
N ALA A 151 -22.10 -36.74 -14.12
CA ALA A 151 -22.23 -35.78 -15.21
C ALA A 151 -23.62 -35.11 -15.30
N ASP A 152 -24.68 -35.80 -14.84
CA ASP A 152 -26.05 -35.29 -14.82
C ASP A 152 -26.40 -34.53 -13.55
N ALA A 153 -25.43 -34.20 -12.74
CA ALA A 153 -25.57 -33.48 -11.46
C ALA A 153 -26.35 -34.27 -10.39
N GLN A 154 -26.37 -35.61 -10.45
CA GLN A 154 -26.91 -36.43 -9.38
C GLN A 154 -25.84 -36.65 -8.31
N THR A 155 -26.14 -36.29 -7.06
CA THR A 155 -25.23 -36.47 -5.93
C THR A 155 -25.23 -37.89 -5.45
N TYR A 156 -24.08 -38.54 -5.40
CA TYR A 156 -23.93 -39.90 -4.84
C TYR A 156 -23.04 -39.96 -3.60
N LEU A 157 -22.25 -38.91 -3.33
CA LEU A 157 -21.49 -38.80 -2.12
C LEU A 157 -21.62 -37.38 -1.56
N SER A 158 -21.89 -37.26 -0.27
CA SER A 158 -22.02 -35.96 0.40
C SER A 158 -21.53 -36.05 1.84
N THR A 159 -20.91 -34.95 2.30
CA THR A 159 -20.59 -34.79 3.72
C THR A 159 -21.81 -34.44 4.56
N ASP A 160 -22.86 -33.89 3.95
CA ASP A 160 -24.12 -33.64 4.64
C ASP A 160 -24.84 -34.97 4.92
N VAL A 161 -25.53 -35.06 6.06
CA VAL A 161 -26.37 -36.22 6.40
C VAL A 161 -27.58 -36.30 5.46
N THR A 162 -28.23 -35.17 5.24
CA THR A 162 -29.31 -34.96 4.30
C THR A 162 -28.93 -33.82 3.36
N PRO A 163 -28.34 -34.14 2.20
CA PRO A 163 -27.92 -33.09 1.28
C PRO A 163 -29.16 -32.38 0.69
N PRO A 164 -29.24 -31.03 0.80
CA PRO A 164 -30.32 -30.31 0.13
C PRO A 164 -30.21 -30.48 -1.39
N ALA A 165 -31.32 -30.34 -2.11
CA ALA A 165 -31.32 -30.38 -3.56
C ALA A 165 -30.34 -29.34 -4.15
N LEU A 166 -29.69 -29.68 -5.25
CA LEU A 166 -28.79 -28.74 -5.97
C LEU A 166 -29.63 -27.63 -6.60
N SER A 167 -29.17 -26.40 -6.47
CA SER A 167 -29.76 -25.25 -7.15
C SER A 167 -29.58 -25.36 -8.68
N LEU A 168 -30.39 -24.61 -9.44
CA LEU A 168 -30.25 -24.57 -10.90
C LEU A 168 -28.84 -24.10 -11.32
N GLU A 169 -28.28 -23.12 -10.62
CA GLU A 169 -26.93 -22.61 -10.88
C GLU A 169 -25.85 -23.67 -10.61
N GLN A 170 -26.01 -24.45 -9.52
CA GLN A 170 -25.09 -25.56 -9.22
C GLN A 170 -25.16 -26.64 -10.30
N GLN A 171 -26.38 -27.02 -10.73
CA GLN A 171 -26.55 -27.99 -11.80
C GLN A 171 -25.95 -27.52 -13.13
N GLN A 172 -26.17 -26.25 -13.49
CA GLN A 172 -25.60 -25.67 -14.69
C GLN A 172 -24.05 -25.61 -14.62
N GLY A 173 -23.51 -25.21 -13.48
CA GLY A 173 -22.07 -25.16 -13.27
C GLY A 173 -21.42 -26.55 -13.33
N ILE A 174 -22.08 -27.58 -12.81
CA ILE A 174 -21.63 -28.98 -12.91
C ILE A 174 -21.58 -29.40 -14.38
N ARG A 175 -22.64 -29.19 -15.15
CA ARG A 175 -22.66 -29.52 -16.58
C ARG A 175 -21.59 -28.78 -17.36
N GLN A 176 -21.43 -27.49 -17.09
CA GLN A 176 -20.40 -26.70 -17.74
C GLN A 176 -18.96 -27.17 -17.39
N ALA A 177 -18.73 -27.59 -16.14
CA ALA A 177 -17.44 -28.15 -15.72
C ALA A 177 -17.17 -29.52 -16.39
N VAL A 178 -18.20 -30.34 -16.58
CA VAL A 178 -18.09 -31.61 -17.32
C VAL A 178 -17.80 -31.37 -18.80
N GLU A 179 -18.47 -30.41 -19.42
CA GLU A 179 -18.26 -30.07 -20.84
C GLU A 179 -16.91 -29.44 -21.12
N SER A 180 -16.50 -28.50 -20.27
CA SER A 180 -15.25 -27.74 -20.46
C SER A 180 -14.01 -28.47 -19.95
N GLY A 181 -14.17 -29.41 -19.03
CA GLY A 181 -13.07 -30.07 -18.31
C GLY A 181 -12.27 -29.12 -17.42
N LYS A 182 -12.82 -27.94 -17.11
CA LYS A 182 -12.16 -26.91 -16.31
C LYS A 182 -12.90 -26.70 -15.00
N LEU A 183 -12.18 -26.22 -13.99
CA LEU A 183 -12.75 -25.79 -12.74
C LEU A 183 -13.79 -24.69 -12.99
N GLY A 184 -14.99 -24.86 -12.42
CA GLY A 184 -16.06 -23.88 -12.42
C GLY A 184 -16.11 -23.13 -11.09
N ILE A 185 -16.28 -21.82 -11.14
CA ILE A 185 -16.51 -20.97 -9.98
C ILE A 185 -17.94 -20.45 -10.11
N LEU A 186 -18.79 -20.81 -9.16
CA LEU A 186 -20.18 -20.36 -9.17
C LEU A 186 -20.31 -19.01 -8.47
N PRO A 187 -21.33 -18.22 -8.81
CA PRO A 187 -21.62 -17.00 -8.09
C PRO A 187 -21.80 -17.25 -6.59
N VAL A 188 -21.29 -16.34 -5.79
CA VAL A 188 -21.48 -16.37 -4.34
C VAL A 188 -22.95 -16.23 -4.04
N ARG A 189 -23.49 -17.14 -3.24
CA ARG A 189 -24.90 -17.14 -2.84
C ARG A 189 -25.07 -16.89 -1.35
N LYS A 190 -26.15 -16.22 -0.99
CA LYS A 190 -26.54 -16.00 0.40
C LYS A 190 -27.23 -17.24 0.95
N THR A 191 -26.81 -17.68 2.13
CA THR A 191 -27.43 -18.74 2.91
C THR A 191 -27.80 -18.22 4.29
N SER A 192 -28.58 -18.98 5.08
CA SER A 192 -28.89 -18.64 6.47
C SER A 192 -27.64 -18.42 7.33
N ASN A 193 -26.51 -19.03 6.97
CA ASN A 193 -25.27 -19.02 7.74
C ASN A 193 -24.21 -18.05 7.17
N GLY A 194 -24.53 -17.31 6.11
CA GLY A 194 -23.61 -16.36 5.48
C GLY A 194 -23.45 -16.55 3.97
N LEU A 195 -22.42 -15.95 3.41
CA LEU A 195 -22.10 -16.04 1.98
C LEU A 195 -21.30 -17.31 1.70
N VAL A 196 -21.73 -18.07 0.70
CA VAL A 196 -21.12 -19.33 0.29
C VAL A 196 -20.70 -19.25 -1.16
N LEU A 197 -19.44 -19.57 -1.41
CA LEU A 197 -18.85 -19.77 -2.73
C LEU A 197 -18.84 -21.28 -3.02
N ASP A 198 -19.34 -21.66 -4.18
CA ASP A 198 -19.29 -23.04 -4.64
C ASP A 198 -18.25 -23.19 -5.77
N LEU A 199 -17.35 -24.15 -5.60
CA LEU A 199 -16.34 -24.55 -6.58
C LEU A 199 -16.73 -25.89 -7.17
N VAL A 200 -16.74 -26.00 -8.49
CA VAL A 200 -17.00 -27.24 -9.22
C VAL A 200 -15.71 -27.73 -9.84
N VAL A 201 -15.16 -28.80 -9.31
CA VAL A 201 -13.86 -29.35 -9.74
C VAL A 201 -14.12 -30.64 -10.53
N PRO A 202 -13.75 -30.73 -11.82
CA PRO A 202 -13.95 -31.93 -12.63
C PRO A 202 -13.01 -33.07 -12.18
N ILE A 203 -13.52 -34.26 -12.09
CA ILE A 203 -12.79 -35.50 -11.77
C ILE A 203 -12.64 -36.31 -13.06
N PHE A 204 -11.38 -36.61 -13.41
CA PHE A 204 -11.05 -37.43 -14.59
C PHE A 204 -10.73 -38.86 -14.17
N ALA A 205 -11.02 -39.82 -15.04
CA ALA A 205 -10.62 -41.21 -14.84
C ALA A 205 -9.08 -41.33 -14.67
N PRO A 206 -8.60 -42.32 -13.91
CA PRO A 206 -7.16 -42.60 -13.82
C PRO A 206 -6.56 -42.93 -15.20
N GLN A 207 -5.27 -42.70 -15.37
CA GLN A 207 -4.59 -42.88 -16.68
C GLN A 207 -4.51 -44.36 -17.13
N TYR A 208 -4.59 -45.28 -16.19
CA TYR A 208 -4.47 -46.72 -16.44
C TYR A 208 -5.81 -47.43 -16.72
N VAL A 209 -6.91 -46.67 -16.72
CA VAL A 209 -8.23 -47.24 -17.09
C VAL A 209 -8.31 -47.37 -18.60
N GLU A 210 -8.57 -48.59 -19.10
CA GLU A 210 -8.83 -48.85 -20.52
C GLU A 210 -10.10 -48.07 -20.96
N ASN A 211 -10.06 -47.48 -22.14
CA ASN A 211 -11.11 -46.61 -22.68
C ASN A 211 -11.30 -45.29 -21.89
N ARG A 212 -10.24 -44.69 -21.37
CA ARG A 212 -10.28 -43.40 -20.70
C ARG A 212 -11.06 -42.37 -21.51
N SER A 213 -12.14 -41.85 -20.95
CA SER A 213 -12.81 -40.69 -21.49
C SER A 213 -11.90 -39.45 -21.31
N GLU A 214 -11.73 -38.65 -22.36
CA GLU A 214 -11.10 -37.32 -22.24
C GLU A 214 -11.99 -36.35 -21.44
N LYS A 215 -13.28 -36.73 -21.24
CA LYS A 215 -14.24 -35.96 -20.46
C LYS A 215 -14.18 -36.36 -18.98
N PRO A 216 -14.50 -35.42 -18.07
CA PRO A 216 -14.65 -35.72 -16.65
C PRO A 216 -15.72 -36.81 -16.43
N VAL A 217 -15.42 -37.73 -15.53
CA VAL A 217 -16.36 -38.83 -15.14
C VAL A 217 -17.27 -38.43 -13.99
N ALA A 218 -16.86 -37.41 -13.21
CA ALA A 218 -17.63 -36.90 -12.07
C ALA A 218 -17.21 -35.43 -11.81
N THR A 219 -17.92 -34.80 -10.89
CA THR A 219 -17.49 -33.48 -10.37
C THR A 219 -17.54 -33.47 -8.85
N LEU A 220 -16.57 -32.76 -8.26
CA LEU A 220 -16.53 -32.44 -6.85
C LEU A 220 -17.04 -31.00 -6.67
N LEU A 221 -18.20 -30.87 -6.02
CA LEU A 221 -18.76 -29.58 -5.61
C LEU A 221 -18.30 -29.29 -4.19
N LEU A 222 -17.49 -28.27 -4.03
CA LEU A 222 -16.99 -27.79 -2.75
C LEU A 222 -17.67 -26.48 -2.40
N SER A 223 -18.28 -26.40 -1.23
CA SER A 223 -18.85 -25.16 -0.71
C SER A 223 -17.93 -24.55 0.34
N LEU A 224 -17.65 -23.28 0.22
CA LEU A 224 -16.75 -22.53 1.08
C LEU A 224 -17.49 -21.33 1.68
N MET A 225 -17.40 -21.13 2.99
CA MET A 225 -17.93 -19.93 3.64
C MET A 225 -16.96 -18.77 3.40
N VAL A 226 -17.42 -17.78 2.62
CA VAL A 226 -16.61 -16.65 2.20
C VAL A 226 -16.57 -15.55 3.27
N SER A 227 -17.67 -15.37 4.00
CA SER A 227 -17.88 -14.21 4.89
C SER A 227 -16.80 -14.04 5.97
N SER A 228 -16.44 -15.10 6.68
CA SER A 228 -15.42 -15.04 7.74
C SER A 228 -14.01 -14.96 7.15
N ARG A 229 -13.74 -15.75 6.12
CA ARG A 229 -12.42 -15.82 5.49
C ARG A 229 -12.06 -14.59 4.68
N LEU A 230 -13.06 -13.98 4.02
CA LEU A 230 -12.86 -12.77 3.25
C LEU A 230 -12.42 -11.61 4.16
N GLY A 231 -13.11 -11.44 5.31
CA GLY A 231 -12.73 -10.45 6.31
C GLY A 231 -11.30 -10.67 6.84
N GLU A 232 -10.99 -11.88 7.28
CA GLU A 232 -9.65 -12.23 7.77
C GLU A 232 -8.56 -11.98 6.72
N THR A 233 -8.78 -12.40 5.47
CA THR A 233 -7.79 -12.25 4.39
C THR A 233 -7.54 -10.78 4.05
N ILE A 234 -8.59 -9.97 4.07
CA ILE A 234 -8.49 -8.53 3.81
C ILE A 234 -7.90 -7.80 5.01
N ASP A 235 -8.24 -8.21 6.24
CA ASP A 235 -7.72 -7.63 7.47
C ASP A 235 -6.25 -7.97 7.69
N THR A 236 -5.81 -9.18 7.40
CA THR A 236 -4.39 -9.56 7.43
C THR A 236 -3.56 -8.82 6.37
N ALA A 237 -4.19 -8.42 5.26
CA ALA A 237 -3.58 -7.56 4.25
C ALA A 237 -3.58 -6.06 4.63
N LYS A 238 -4.14 -5.69 5.79
CA LYS A 238 -4.01 -4.37 6.39
C LYS A 238 -2.59 -4.20 6.92
N GLY A 239 -1.69 -3.63 6.12
CA GLY A 239 -0.53 -2.96 6.68
C GLY A 239 -0.98 -1.80 7.58
N GLU A 240 -0.09 -1.29 8.43
CA GLU A 240 -0.33 -0.36 9.56
C GLU A 240 -1.11 0.94 9.27
N SER A 241 -1.62 1.16 8.07
CA SER A 241 -2.51 2.27 7.75
C SER A 241 -3.59 1.82 6.78
N SER A 242 -4.79 1.54 7.32
CA SER A 242 -5.97 1.38 6.48
C SER A 242 -6.31 2.73 5.83
N PHE A 243 -5.74 3.00 4.66
CA PHE A 243 -6.08 4.17 3.86
C PHE A 243 -7.41 3.88 3.15
N GLY A 244 -8.51 4.30 3.78
CA GLY A 244 -9.87 4.17 3.26
C GLY A 244 -10.56 2.84 3.58
N VAL A 245 -11.71 2.63 2.94
CA VAL A 245 -12.59 1.46 3.10
C VAL A 245 -12.40 0.53 1.90
N THR A 246 -12.49 -0.76 2.15
CA THR A 246 -12.40 -1.79 1.11
C THR A 246 -13.74 -2.44 0.92
N HIS A 247 -14.18 -2.47 -0.32
CA HIS A 247 -15.33 -3.24 -0.75
C HIS A 247 -14.87 -4.37 -1.66
N VAL A 248 -15.56 -5.48 -1.61
CA VAL A 248 -15.35 -6.59 -2.55
C VAL A 248 -16.68 -6.88 -3.22
N PHE A 249 -16.69 -6.78 -4.53
CA PHE A 249 -17.85 -7.03 -5.35
C PHE A 249 -17.65 -8.28 -6.18
N GLN A 250 -18.73 -9.00 -6.40
CA GLN A 250 -18.80 -10.05 -7.40
C GLN A 250 -19.38 -9.48 -8.69
N ILE A 251 -18.77 -9.83 -9.81
CA ILE A 251 -19.23 -9.47 -11.15
C ILE A 251 -20.18 -10.59 -11.63
N VAL A 252 -21.46 -10.26 -11.81
CA VAL A 252 -22.47 -11.18 -12.35
C VAL A 252 -23.08 -10.54 -13.60
N GLY A 253 -22.60 -10.97 -14.77
CA GLY A 253 -22.95 -10.32 -16.04
C GLY A 253 -22.46 -8.88 -16.07
N THR A 254 -23.39 -7.91 -16.13
CA THR A 254 -23.09 -6.46 -16.09
C THR A 254 -23.32 -5.84 -14.71
N LYS A 255 -23.72 -6.62 -13.70
CA LYS A 255 -24.05 -6.11 -12.37
C LYS A 255 -22.97 -6.46 -11.36
N LEU A 256 -22.75 -5.54 -10.42
CA LEU A 256 -21.89 -5.74 -9.27
C LEU A 256 -22.76 -6.10 -8.07
N GLN A 257 -22.39 -7.16 -7.37
CA GLN A 257 -22.99 -7.57 -6.12
C GLN A 257 -21.99 -7.42 -4.99
N ASP A 258 -22.40 -6.79 -3.90
CA ASP A 258 -21.53 -6.56 -2.74
C ASP A 258 -21.30 -7.87 -1.98
N LEU A 259 -20.03 -8.18 -1.74
CA LEU A 259 -19.59 -9.30 -0.89
C LEU A 259 -19.03 -8.81 0.45
N LEU A 260 -18.55 -7.57 0.50
CA LEU A 260 -18.00 -6.95 1.70
C LEU A 260 -18.11 -5.42 1.61
N PRO A 261 -18.60 -4.68 2.62
CA PRO A 261 -19.05 -5.17 3.93
C PRO A 261 -20.32 -6.02 3.83
N LEU A 262 -20.46 -6.97 4.72
CA LEU A 262 -21.62 -7.86 4.81
C LEU A 262 -22.89 -7.08 5.19
N SER A 263 -23.46 -6.36 4.23
CA SER A 263 -24.80 -5.80 4.43
C SER A 263 -25.86 -6.89 4.33
N ALA A 264 -26.94 -6.74 5.10
CA ALA A 264 -28.00 -7.76 5.18
C ALA A 264 -28.69 -7.99 3.82
N ASP A 265 -28.62 -7.04 2.91
CA ASP A 265 -29.18 -7.09 1.57
C ASP A 265 -28.07 -6.98 0.52
N ILE A 266 -28.08 -7.91 -0.44
CA ILE A 266 -27.25 -7.79 -1.64
C ILE A 266 -27.82 -6.64 -2.45
N GLN A 267 -27.26 -5.46 -2.28
CA GLN A 267 -27.68 -4.28 -3.03
C GLN A 267 -27.09 -4.35 -4.43
N ASN A 268 -27.96 -4.16 -5.42
CA ASN A 268 -27.49 -3.85 -6.78
C ASN A 268 -26.90 -2.43 -6.73
N LEU A 269 -25.60 -2.34 -6.85
CA LEU A 269 -24.91 -1.06 -6.87
C LEU A 269 -25.14 -0.31 -8.19
N PRO A 270 -24.96 1.03 -8.17
CA PRO A 270 -25.15 1.86 -9.35
C PRO A 270 -24.31 1.36 -10.52
N ASP A 271 -24.76 1.65 -11.74
CA ASP A 271 -24.09 1.32 -13.01
C ASP A 271 -22.70 1.96 -13.10
N TRP A 272 -21.75 1.36 -12.39
CA TRP A 272 -20.35 1.72 -12.58
C TRP A 272 -19.90 1.12 -13.91
N GLN A 273 -19.52 1.99 -14.83
CA GLN A 273 -18.92 1.56 -16.07
C GLN A 273 -17.54 0.97 -15.77
N LEU A 274 -17.45 -0.35 -15.82
CA LEU A 274 -16.19 -1.04 -15.75
C LEU A 274 -15.36 -0.72 -16.99
N GLY A 275 -14.08 -0.43 -16.77
CA GLY A 275 -13.12 -0.21 -17.85
C GLY A 275 -12.70 -1.52 -18.52
N GLN A 276 -11.67 -1.44 -19.37
CA GLN A 276 -11.05 -2.63 -19.94
C GLN A 276 -10.57 -3.57 -18.83
N ASN A 277 -10.76 -4.88 -19.01
CA ASN A 277 -10.41 -5.95 -18.05
C ASN A 277 -11.25 -5.95 -16.75
N ASP A 278 -12.49 -5.51 -16.78
CA ASP A 278 -13.37 -5.47 -15.60
C ASP A 278 -12.75 -4.72 -14.40
N SER A 279 -11.93 -3.71 -14.65
CA SER A 279 -11.36 -2.85 -13.63
C SER A 279 -12.17 -1.56 -13.51
N LEU A 280 -12.14 -0.94 -12.32
CA LEU A 280 -12.76 0.35 -12.09
C LEU A 280 -11.65 1.41 -12.07
N PRO A 281 -11.60 2.33 -13.08
CA PRO A 281 -10.57 3.35 -13.13
C PRO A 281 -10.68 4.30 -11.94
N PHE A 282 -9.57 4.93 -11.57
CA PHE A 282 -9.56 5.97 -10.54
C PHE A 282 -10.50 7.11 -10.89
N GLY A 283 -11.32 7.54 -9.93
CA GLY A 283 -12.26 8.63 -10.11
C GLY A 283 -13.00 9.00 -8.84
N ILE A 284 -13.72 10.12 -8.92
CA ILE A 284 -14.64 10.56 -7.87
C ILE A 284 -16.00 9.94 -8.15
N ARG A 285 -16.58 9.34 -7.13
CA ARG A 285 -17.91 8.71 -7.19
C ARG A 285 -18.70 9.06 -5.94
N GLY A 286 -20.03 8.95 -6.02
CA GLY A 286 -20.87 8.97 -4.83
C GLY A 286 -20.48 7.78 -3.95
N GLY A 287 -20.31 8.00 -2.65
CA GLY A 287 -20.06 6.94 -1.69
C GLY A 287 -21.20 5.92 -1.65
N GLU A 288 -21.04 4.92 -0.77
CA GLU A 288 -22.04 3.87 -0.53
C GLU A 288 -23.48 4.36 -0.68
N ALA A 289 -24.36 3.61 -1.32
CA ALA A 289 -25.72 4.03 -1.67
C ALA A 289 -26.46 4.65 -0.46
N GLY A 290 -26.54 5.98 -0.45
CA GLY A 290 -27.12 6.78 0.63
C GLY A 290 -26.16 7.70 1.39
N SER A 291 -24.85 7.61 1.18
CA SER A 291 -23.91 8.60 1.70
C SER A 291 -23.83 9.81 0.76
N PRO A 292 -24.03 11.05 1.26
CA PRO A 292 -23.88 12.25 0.45
C PRO A 292 -22.41 12.58 0.12
N ASP A 293 -21.47 11.82 0.67
CA ASP A 293 -20.05 12.12 0.55
C ASP A 293 -19.45 11.56 -0.74
N GLU A 294 -18.76 12.41 -1.48
CA GLU A 294 -17.95 11.99 -2.62
C GLU A 294 -16.73 11.21 -2.13
N VAL A 295 -16.40 10.10 -2.82
CA VAL A 295 -15.24 9.27 -2.54
C VAL A 295 -14.33 9.17 -3.76
N TYR A 296 -13.02 9.16 -3.52
CA TYR A 296 -12.07 8.64 -4.50
C TYR A 296 -12.13 7.13 -4.43
N SER A 297 -12.35 6.48 -5.56
CA SER A 297 -12.40 5.04 -5.64
C SER A 297 -11.60 4.51 -6.82
N ILE A 298 -11.04 3.31 -6.65
CA ILE A 298 -10.38 2.52 -7.68
C ILE A 298 -10.70 1.06 -7.46
N GLY A 299 -10.91 0.31 -8.54
CA GLY A 299 -11.21 -1.11 -8.46
C GLY A 299 -10.25 -1.95 -9.27
N VAL A 300 -9.78 -3.03 -8.66
CA VAL A 300 -8.85 -3.99 -9.26
C VAL A 300 -9.52 -5.36 -9.29
N LYS A 301 -9.56 -5.98 -10.47
CA LYS A 301 -10.07 -7.34 -10.63
C LYS A 301 -9.15 -8.33 -9.92
N VAL A 302 -9.75 -9.25 -9.18
CA VAL A 302 -9.02 -10.36 -8.57
C VAL A 302 -8.67 -11.38 -9.69
N PRO A 303 -7.41 -11.75 -9.86
CA PRO A 303 -7.04 -12.80 -10.81
C PRO A 303 -7.80 -14.09 -10.52
N GLU A 304 -8.26 -14.77 -11.58
CA GLU A 304 -8.97 -16.07 -11.54
C GLU A 304 -10.36 -16.05 -10.91
N LEU A 305 -10.74 -14.97 -10.21
CA LEU A 305 -12.08 -14.83 -9.62
C LEU A 305 -12.89 -13.75 -10.37
N PRO A 306 -14.21 -13.93 -10.48
CA PRO A 306 -15.08 -12.86 -10.99
C PRO A 306 -15.35 -11.80 -9.92
N TRP A 307 -14.30 -11.37 -9.23
CA TRP A 307 -14.39 -10.42 -8.13
C TRP A 307 -13.60 -9.14 -8.42
N LEU A 308 -14.12 -8.05 -7.89
CA LEU A 308 -13.53 -6.72 -7.97
C LEU A 308 -13.28 -6.21 -6.55
N VAL A 309 -12.04 -5.91 -6.24
CA VAL A 309 -11.66 -5.22 -4.99
C VAL A 309 -11.68 -3.74 -5.26
N VAL A 310 -12.55 -3.01 -4.60
CA VAL A 310 -12.65 -1.57 -4.67
C VAL A 310 -12.12 -0.97 -3.38
N GLN A 311 -11.21 -0.02 -3.52
CA GLN A 311 -10.69 0.77 -2.41
C GLN A 311 -11.23 2.17 -2.52
N GLU A 312 -11.83 2.66 -1.43
CA GLU A 312 -12.46 3.97 -1.37
C GLU A 312 -11.90 4.82 -0.23
N VAL A 313 -11.79 6.12 -0.48
CA VAL A 313 -11.44 7.09 0.56
C VAL A 313 -12.32 8.34 0.39
N PRO A 314 -12.95 8.85 1.44
CA PRO A 314 -13.70 10.09 1.37
C PRO A 314 -12.81 11.23 0.84
N VAL A 315 -13.31 11.98 -0.15
CA VAL A 315 -12.59 13.11 -0.75
C VAL A 315 -12.18 14.11 0.34
N ALA A 316 -13.07 14.39 1.29
CA ALA A 316 -12.79 15.26 2.43
C ALA A 316 -11.61 14.77 3.29
N ALA A 317 -11.53 13.45 3.53
CA ALA A 317 -10.43 12.85 4.30
C ALA A 317 -9.12 12.87 3.52
N ALA A 318 -9.18 12.55 2.22
CA ALA A 318 -8.02 12.57 1.33
C ALA A 318 -7.47 14.00 1.14
N LEU A 319 -8.35 15.01 1.08
CA LEU A 319 -7.97 16.41 0.91
C LEU A 319 -7.54 17.09 2.22
N LYS A 320 -7.80 16.50 3.38
CA LYS A 320 -7.46 17.11 4.67
C LYS A 320 -5.99 17.53 4.79
N PRO A 321 -5.00 16.72 4.41
CA PRO A 321 -3.58 17.13 4.41
C PRO A 321 -3.34 18.28 3.44
N PHE A 322 -3.98 18.26 2.26
CA PHE A 322 -3.87 19.30 1.26
C PHE A 322 -4.44 20.64 1.74
N LEU A 323 -5.61 20.61 2.40
CA LEU A 323 -6.21 21.84 2.95
C LEU A 323 -5.29 22.46 4.00
N ALA A 324 -4.65 21.66 4.85
CA ALA A 324 -3.67 22.12 5.81
C ALA A 324 -2.45 22.74 5.11
N GLN A 325 -1.92 22.06 4.11
CA GLN A 325 -0.79 22.54 3.31
C GLN A 325 -1.14 23.80 2.50
N ARG A 326 -2.31 23.82 1.85
CA ARG A 326 -2.83 24.99 1.15
C ARG A 326 -2.93 26.21 2.06
N ASN A 327 -3.52 26.03 3.24
CA ASN A 327 -3.63 27.11 4.21
C ASN A 327 -2.26 27.60 4.65
N ALA A 328 -1.30 26.70 4.87
CA ALA A 328 0.08 27.07 5.17
C ALA A 328 0.72 27.86 4.03
N ILE A 329 0.57 27.44 2.77
CA ILE A 329 1.08 28.17 1.59
C ILE A 329 0.46 29.56 1.51
N VAL A 330 -0.85 29.68 1.70
CA VAL A 330 -1.57 30.97 1.69
C VAL A 330 -1.08 31.86 2.84
N ILE A 331 -0.95 31.31 4.05
CA ILE A 331 -0.44 32.04 5.21
C ILE A 331 0.98 32.56 4.94
N TRP A 332 1.86 31.69 4.45
CA TRP A 332 3.21 32.09 4.11
C TRP A 332 3.27 33.12 2.98
N ALA A 333 2.40 33.00 1.96
CA ALA A 333 2.28 33.99 0.89
C ALA A 333 1.80 35.34 1.44
N VAL A 334 0.78 35.34 2.33
CA VAL A 334 0.30 36.56 3.00
C VAL A 334 1.37 37.17 3.89
N ILE A 335 2.07 36.34 4.68
CA ILE A 335 3.18 36.81 5.52
C ILE A 335 4.28 37.44 4.65
N ALA A 336 4.64 36.80 3.53
CA ALA A 336 5.62 37.35 2.60
C ALA A 336 5.18 38.70 2.01
N VAL A 337 3.92 38.80 1.60
CA VAL A 337 3.33 40.07 1.10
C VAL A 337 3.31 41.14 2.18
N VAL A 338 2.89 40.80 3.41
CA VAL A 338 2.88 41.73 4.55
C VAL A 338 4.30 42.19 4.87
N VAL A 339 5.27 41.27 4.88
CA VAL A 339 6.69 41.61 5.11
C VAL A 339 7.20 42.54 4.03
N VAL A 340 6.88 42.25 2.76
CA VAL A 340 7.26 43.15 1.63
C VAL A 340 6.59 44.52 1.77
N LEU A 341 5.31 44.55 2.13
CA LEU A 341 4.55 45.79 2.30
C LEU A 341 5.10 46.62 3.47
N LEU A 342 5.41 45.97 4.59
CA LEU A 342 6.06 46.59 5.74
C LEU A 342 7.48 47.10 5.37
N ALA A 343 8.20 46.31 4.58
CA ALA A 343 9.53 46.74 4.09
C ALA A 343 9.43 47.95 3.16
N LEU A 344 8.45 47.97 2.24
CA LEU A 344 8.20 49.13 1.36
C LEU A 344 7.75 50.36 2.16
N LEU A 345 6.89 50.17 3.17
CA LEU A 345 6.50 51.25 4.10
C LEU A 345 7.69 51.77 4.93
N ALA A 346 8.55 50.87 5.40
CA ALA A 346 9.78 51.26 6.12
C ALA A 346 10.74 52.04 5.21
N VAL A 347 10.89 51.59 3.96
CA VAL A 347 11.69 52.30 2.95
C VAL A 347 11.08 53.67 2.62
N TRP A 348 9.73 53.73 2.47
CA TRP A 348 9.02 54.99 2.27
C TRP A 348 9.24 55.95 3.43
N TRP A 349 9.07 55.48 4.67
CA TRP A 349 9.24 56.27 5.88
C TRP A 349 10.70 56.74 6.03
N TRP A 350 11.64 55.87 5.66
CA TRP A 350 13.06 56.20 5.65
C TRP A 350 13.39 57.26 4.59
N LEU A 351 12.79 57.19 3.39
CA LEU A 351 12.98 58.16 2.33
C LEU A 351 12.33 59.51 2.64
N VAL A 352 11.13 59.50 3.23
CA VAL A 352 10.38 60.72 3.57
C VAL A 352 10.94 61.35 4.86
N GLY A 353 11.29 60.58 5.88
CA GLY A 353 11.80 61.08 7.16
C GLY A 353 13.26 61.50 7.17
N ARG A 354 14.02 61.15 6.17
CA ARG A 354 15.46 61.22 6.18
C ARG A 354 16.10 62.40 5.46
N ASN A 355 15.40 63.46 5.29
CA ASN A 355 16.08 64.71 4.93
C ASN A 355 16.84 65.34 6.12
N ALA A 356 16.92 64.69 7.29
CA ALA A 356 17.47 65.33 8.48
C ALA A 356 18.49 64.54 9.33
N ARG A 357 18.77 63.27 9.12
CA ARG A 357 19.80 62.59 9.96
C ARG A 357 20.59 61.49 9.23
N ASN A 358 21.85 61.77 9.08
CA ASN A 358 23.10 61.06 8.88
C ASN A 358 23.22 59.54 9.02
N VAL A 359 23.88 59.04 8.07
CA VAL A 359 24.79 57.91 7.74
C VAL A 359 25.15 56.84 8.81
N SER A 360 25.00 57.09 10.10
CA SER A 360 25.40 56.12 11.14
C SER A 360 24.34 55.06 11.50
N ALA A 361 23.09 55.19 11.04
CA ALA A 361 22.03 54.23 11.32
C ALA A 361 22.02 53.03 10.36
N GLU A 362 22.64 53.19 9.19
CA GLU A 362 22.59 52.18 8.12
C GLU A 362 23.42 50.93 8.45
N LEU A 363 24.58 51.11 9.10
CA LEU A 363 25.48 50.03 9.50
C LEU A 363 24.89 49.17 10.66
N LEU A 364 24.14 49.80 11.58
CA LEU A 364 23.55 49.08 12.72
C LEU A 364 22.36 48.22 12.31
N GLN A 365 21.55 48.67 11.32
CA GLN A 365 20.39 47.93 10.84
C GLN A 365 20.81 46.68 10.04
N LEU A 366 21.84 46.78 9.19
CA LEU A 366 22.38 45.63 8.45
C LEU A 366 22.91 44.55 9.40
N TYR A 367 23.54 44.96 10.49
CA TYR A 367 24.05 44.05 11.51
C TYR A 367 22.92 43.30 12.25
N GLN A 368 21.80 43.97 12.53
CA GLN A 368 20.63 43.36 13.20
C GLN A 368 19.92 42.36 12.32
N ILE A 369 19.72 42.64 11.03
CA ILE A 369 19.07 41.74 10.09
C ILE A 369 19.93 40.49 9.86
N SER A 370 21.24 40.66 9.72
CA SER A 370 22.19 39.54 9.58
C SER A 370 22.20 38.64 10.82
N ASN A 371 22.12 39.23 12.01
CA ASN A 371 22.05 38.46 13.26
C ASN A 371 20.70 37.72 13.44
N GLN A 372 19.59 38.34 13.03
CA GLN A 372 18.27 37.66 13.10
C GLN A 372 18.16 36.49 12.13
N GLN A 373 18.71 36.63 10.91
CA GLN A 373 18.79 35.53 9.95
C GLN A 373 19.66 34.38 10.48
N LYS A 374 20.79 34.73 11.14
CA LYS A 374 21.66 33.73 11.75
C LYS A 374 20.95 32.97 12.89
N GLN A 375 20.27 33.71 13.78
CA GLN A 375 19.51 33.10 14.89
C GLN A 375 18.34 32.24 14.40
N LEU A 376 17.67 32.62 13.30
CA LEU A 376 16.59 31.80 12.71
C LEU A 376 17.15 30.50 12.13
N LEU A 377 18.28 30.57 11.43
CA LEU A 377 18.97 29.40 10.91
C LEU A 377 19.49 28.49 12.04
N ASP A 378 20.04 29.08 13.09
CA ASP A 378 20.47 28.34 14.28
C ASP A 378 19.29 27.66 15.02
N GLY A 379 18.14 28.37 15.11
CA GLY A 379 16.91 27.82 15.69
C GLY A 379 16.34 26.62 14.93
N ILE A 380 16.33 26.70 13.61
CA ILE A 380 15.89 25.58 12.76
C ILE A 380 16.85 24.40 12.88
N ASN A 381 18.17 24.68 12.83
CA ASN A 381 19.19 23.64 12.93
C ASN A 381 19.21 22.92 14.27
N SER A 382 18.88 23.62 15.37
CA SER A 382 18.84 23.03 16.70
C SER A 382 17.61 22.12 16.92
N ALA A 383 16.52 22.33 16.16
CA ALA A 383 15.31 21.54 16.24
C ALA A 383 15.38 20.21 15.47
N LEU A 384 16.37 20.05 14.59
CA LEU A 384 16.51 18.83 13.81
C LEU A 384 17.03 17.67 14.67
N VAL A 385 16.35 16.53 14.55
CA VAL A 385 16.73 15.27 15.24
C VAL A 385 17.83 14.54 14.47
N ASP A 386 17.81 14.66 13.14
CA ASP A 386 18.78 14.02 12.26
C ASP A 386 20.13 14.76 12.30
N GLY A 387 21.23 14.03 12.36
CA GLY A 387 22.58 14.58 12.30
C GLY A 387 22.91 15.06 10.89
N ILE A 388 23.30 16.33 10.76
CA ILE A 388 23.70 16.89 9.47
C ILE A 388 25.18 17.29 9.56
N VAL A 389 25.94 16.88 8.55
CA VAL A 389 27.33 17.26 8.39
C VAL A 389 27.59 17.67 6.96
N LEU A 390 28.32 18.77 6.79
CA LEU A 390 28.88 19.23 5.52
C LEU A 390 30.36 18.90 5.51
N THR A 391 30.80 18.23 4.48
CA THR A 391 32.23 17.94 4.26
C THR A 391 32.71 18.53 2.94
N ASP A 392 34.00 18.83 2.85
CA ASP A 392 34.66 19.13 1.59
C ASP A 392 34.86 17.85 0.74
N LYS A 393 35.48 18.01 -0.44
CA LYS A 393 35.77 16.86 -1.33
C LYS A 393 36.76 15.86 -0.73
N GLY A 394 37.56 16.27 0.24
CA GLY A 394 38.52 15.44 0.96
C GLY A 394 37.94 14.73 2.15
N GLY A 395 36.68 15.02 2.51
CA GLY A 395 36.02 14.44 3.70
C GLY A 395 36.28 15.21 5.00
N MET A 396 36.88 16.43 4.90
CA MET A 396 37.05 17.29 6.07
C MET A 396 35.73 17.98 6.41
N VAL A 397 35.34 17.94 7.67
CA VAL A 397 34.12 18.57 8.17
C VAL A 397 34.22 20.09 8.10
N GLN A 398 33.31 20.71 7.35
CA GLN A 398 33.18 22.17 7.27
C GLN A 398 32.06 22.70 8.17
N TYR A 399 31.04 21.88 8.38
CA TYR A 399 29.90 22.20 9.24
C TYR A 399 29.29 20.93 9.80
N ALA A 400 28.87 20.97 11.04
CA ALA A 400 28.07 19.91 11.67
C ALA A 400 26.94 20.53 12.51
N ASN A 401 25.74 19.98 12.47
CA ASN A 401 24.67 20.42 13.35
C ASN A 401 24.82 19.82 14.76
N GLN A 402 24.09 20.40 15.72
CA GLN A 402 24.10 19.94 17.10
C GLN A 402 23.65 18.47 17.25
N ALA A 403 22.77 17.98 16.38
CA ALA A 403 22.35 16.57 16.39
C ALA A 403 23.50 15.64 16.00
N PHE A 404 24.29 16.02 14.99
CA PHE A 404 25.50 15.28 14.61
C PHE A 404 26.56 15.32 15.71
N ALA A 405 26.77 16.50 16.31
CA ALA A 405 27.71 16.67 17.42
C ALA A 405 27.35 15.74 18.61
N ARG A 406 26.07 15.73 19.01
CA ARG A 406 25.55 14.81 20.04
C ARG A 406 25.72 13.35 19.67
N MET A 407 25.49 13.02 18.39
CA MET A 407 25.60 11.65 17.88
C MET A 407 27.02 11.10 18.05
N VAL A 408 28.03 11.93 17.76
CA VAL A 408 29.44 11.50 17.85
C VAL A 408 30.06 11.78 19.22
N GLY A 409 29.36 12.51 20.12
CA GLY A 409 29.82 12.81 21.48
C GLY A 409 30.93 13.86 21.54
N ARG A 410 30.91 14.84 20.61
CA ARG A 410 31.87 15.96 20.54
C ARG A 410 31.09 17.27 20.37
N SER A 411 31.76 18.39 20.60
CA SER A 411 31.17 19.69 20.27
C SER A 411 31.26 19.97 18.75
N ASP A 412 30.34 20.76 18.24
CA ASP A 412 30.31 21.17 16.83
C ASP A 412 31.58 21.95 16.42
N GLU A 413 32.11 22.79 17.31
CA GLU A 413 33.33 23.52 17.11
C GLU A 413 34.56 22.60 16.98
N GLU A 414 34.62 21.54 17.76
CA GLU A 414 35.68 20.53 17.68
C GLU A 414 35.63 19.71 16.38
N LEU A 415 34.44 19.56 15.79
CA LEU A 415 34.24 18.77 14.60
C LEU A 415 34.69 19.46 13.32
N VAL A 416 34.61 20.80 13.28
CA VAL A 416 35.03 21.56 12.10
C VAL A 416 36.54 21.42 11.88
N GLY A 417 36.93 21.04 10.68
CA GLY A 417 38.32 20.77 10.31
C GLY A 417 38.80 19.37 10.68
N MET A 418 37.93 18.52 11.26
CA MET A 418 38.28 17.11 11.48
C MET A 418 37.99 16.27 10.23
N ASP A 419 38.81 15.26 10.04
CA ASP A 419 38.58 14.22 9.04
C ASP A 419 37.55 13.19 9.53
N CYS A 420 36.71 12.68 8.65
CA CYS A 420 35.77 11.59 8.95
C CYS A 420 36.45 10.38 9.60
N ALA A 421 37.71 10.09 9.26
CA ALA A 421 38.47 9.01 9.88
C ALA A 421 38.77 9.25 11.36
N ALA A 422 39.00 10.51 11.76
CA ALA A 422 39.17 10.86 13.15
C ALA A 422 37.89 10.82 13.98
N ILE A 423 36.72 10.90 13.32
CA ILE A 423 35.41 10.88 13.95
C ILE A 423 34.87 9.45 14.08
N PHE A 424 34.90 8.68 13.01
CA PHE A 424 34.25 7.36 12.92
C PHE A 424 35.21 6.16 12.96
N GLY A 425 36.53 6.43 12.95
CA GLY A 425 37.56 5.41 12.76
C GLY A 425 37.77 5.04 11.29
N TYR A 426 38.93 4.47 11.00
CA TYR A 426 39.42 4.24 9.63
C TYR A 426 38.48 3.41 8.75
N ASP A 427 37.98 2.29 9.27
CA ASP A 427 37.14 1.37 8.49
C ASP A 427 35.78 1.95 8.12
N THR A 428 35.16 2.68 9.05
CA THR A 428 33.87 3.35 8.80
C THR A 428 34.05 4.55 7.87
N ALA A 429 35.11 5.33 8.06
CA ALA A 429 35.42 6.45 7.18
C ALA A 429 35.68 6.00 5.73
N LEU A 430 36.38 4.88 5.54
CA LEU A 430 36.63 4.34 4.20
C LEU A 430 35.34 3.98 3.46
N ARG A 431 34.36 3.44 4.18
CA ARG A 431 33.03 3.18 3.60
C ARG A 431 32.30 4.50 3.27
N LEU A 432 32.35 5.47 4.16
CA LEU A 432 31.74 6.78 3.96
C LEU A 432 32.37 7.49 2.76
N TYR A 433 33.69 7.54 2.65
CA TYR A 433 34.38 8.19 1.51
C TYR A 433 33.96 7.63 0.17
N LYS A 434 33.80 6.30 0.05
CA LYS A 434 33.28 5.69 -1.19
C LYS A 434 31.90 6.22 -1.54
N GLN A 435 31.05 6.44 -0.56
CA GLN A 435 29.69 6.94 -0.79
C GLN A 435 29.67 8.45 -1.08
N LEU A 436 30.54 9.21 -0.43
CA LEU A 436 30.73 10.63 -0.73
C LEU A 436 31.21 10.81 -2.18
N ASP A 437 32.19 10.02 -2.62
CA ASP A 437 32.68 10.02 -4.00
C ASP A 437 31.57 9.68 -5.01
N VAL A 438 30.73 8.68 -4.71
CA VAL A 438 29.57 8.33 -5.55
C VAL A 438 28.61 9.52 -5.66
N ALA A 439 28.29 10.21 -4.56
CA ALA A 439 27.42 11.37 -4.58
C ALA A 439 28.02 12.53 -5.39
N ILE A 440 29.33 12.76 -5.28
CA ILE A 440 30.05 13.80 -6.03
C ILE A 440 30.10 13.46 -7.53
N GLN A 441 30.43 12.22 -7.90
CA GLN A 441 30.61 11.80 -9.30
C GLN A 441 29.27 11.65 -10.03
N SER A 442 28.23 11.13 -9.35
CA SER A 442 26.89 11.01 -9.92
C SER A 442 26.12 12.31 -9.96
N GLU A 443 26.58 13.32 -9.20
CA GLU A 443 25.91 14.60 -8.98
C GLU A 443 24.48 14.47 -8.42
N GLN A 444 24.17 13.33 -7.83
CA GLN A 444 22.85 13.01 -7.28
C GLN A 444 22.92 12.67 -5.79
N SER A 445 21.81 12.88 -5.10
CA SER A 445 21.66 12.43 -3.73
C SER A 445 21.57 10.91 -3.69
N PHE A 446 22.32 10.31 -2.81
CA PHE A 446 22.37 8.87 -2.64
C PHE A 446 22.07 8.50 -1.18
N MET A 447 21.25 7.47 -1.00
CA MET A 447 20.86 6.99 0.33
C MET A 447 21.36 5.56 0.54
N PHE A 448 21.95 5.31 1.69
CA PHE A 448 22.37 3.96 2.10
C PHE A 448 22.17 3.75 3.59
N LYS A 449 22.24 2.51 4.02
CA LYS A 449 22.21 2.15 5.43
C LYS A 449 23.58 1.62 5.84
N ASP A 450 24.07 2.05 6.97
CA ASP A 450 25.32 1.55 7.54
C ASP A 450 25.18 1.30 9.04
N VAL A 451 26.03 0.44 9.55
CA VAL A 451 26.13 0.11 10.97
C VAL A 451 27.39 0.76 11.52
N MET A 452 27.20 1.59 12.51
CA MET A 452 28.29 2.33 13.12
C MET A 452 28.41 2.02 14.61
N TRP A 453 29.64 1.95 15.06
CA TRP A 453 29.94 1.83 16.49
C TRP A 453 30.31 3.21 17.01
N LEU A 454 29.44 3.80 17.80
CA LEU A 454 29.66 5.08 18.45
C LEU A 454 29.63 4.89 19.95
N GLN A 455 30.65 5.37 20.65
CA GLN A 455 30.76 5.24 22.11
C GLN A 455 30.53 3.80 22.61
N SER A 456 31.12 2.84 21.93
CA SER A 456 31.02 1.39 22.23
C SER A 456 29.62 0.80 22.07
N LYS A 457 28.68 1.50 21.44
CA LYS A 457 27.32 1.02 21.17
C LYS A 457 27.08 0.95 19.67
N LYS A 458 26.37 -0.07 19.24
CA LYS A 458 26.00 -0.31 17.85
C LYS A 458 24.75 0.47 17.51
N TYR A 459 24.81 1.23 16.43
CA TYR A 459 23.68 1.97 15.86
C TYR A 459 23.50 1.63 14.39
N HIS A 460 22.27 1.68 13.94
CA HIS A 460 21.90 1.58 12.54
C HIS A 460 21.53 2.96 12.01
N TYR A 461 22.30 3.45 11.07
CA TYR A 461 22.05 4.75 10.44
C TYR A 461 21.55 4.59 9.01
N GLN A 462 20.56 5.37 8.66
CA GLN A 462 20.23 5.68 7.28
C GLN A 462 20.88 7.00 6.94
N ILE A 463 21.79 6.98 5.97
CA ILE A 463 22.60 8.12 5.60
C ILE A 463 22.21 8.54 4.20
N THR A 464 21.88 9.83 4.05
CA THR A 464 21.63 10.45 2.75
C THR A 464 22.77 11.42 2.47
N CYS A 465 23.54 11.16 1.43
CA CYS A 465 24.61 12.03 0.96
C CYS A 465 24.15 12.80 -0.27
N SER A 466 24.28 14.11 -0.23
CA SER A 466 23.91 15.00 -1.32
C SER A 466 25.11 15.88 -1.69
N PRO A 467 25.43 16.06 -2.98
CA PRO A 467 26.52 16.94 -3.37
C PRO A 467 26.18 18.39 -3.00
N TYR A 468 27.13 19.08 -2.40
CA TYR A 468 27.02 20.48 -2.04
C TYR A 468 27.71 21.36 -3.08
N ARG A 469 26.92 22.32 -3.63
CA ARG A 469 27.42 23.29 -4.63
C ARG A 469 27.55 24.67 -4.01
N ASN A 470 28.61 25.38 -4.39
CA ASN A 470 28.75 26.79 -4.07
C ASN A 470 27.85 27.68 -4.94
N GLU A 471 27.86 28.98 -4.70
CA GLU A 471 27.10 30.00 -5.46
C GLU A 471 27.37 29.96 -6.97
N SER A 472 28.54 29.50 -7.39
CA SER A 472 28.94 29.34 -8.79
C SER A 472 28.49 28.00 -9.39
N GLY A 473 27.74 27.16 -8.66
CA GLY A 473 27.25 25.86 -9.10
C GLY A 473 28.30 24.75 -9.07
N VAL A 474 29.53 25.03 -8.60
CA VAL A 474 30.59 24.02 -8.51
C VAL A 474 30.41 23.20 -7.25
N ILE A 475 30.49 21.87 -7.39
CA ILE A 475 30.49 20.97 -6.24
C ILE A 475 31.75 21.18 -5.42
N THR A 476 31.58 21.59 -4.17
CA THR A 476 32.69 21.84 -3.23
C THR A 476 32.78 20.79 -2.14
N GLY A 477 31.75 19.97 -1.99
CA GLY A 477 31.71 18.94 -0.97
C GLY A 477 30.37 18.19 -1.00
N THR A 478 30.00 17.63 0.13
CA THR A 478 28.73 16.90 0.31
C THR A 478 28.04 17.26 1.62
N VAL A 479 26.72 17.29 1.59
CA VAL A 479 25.88 17.31 2.78
C VAL A 479 25.43 15.89 3.06
N SER A 480 25.71 15.40 4.25
CA SER A 480 25.28 14.07 4.71
C SER A 480 24.31 14.21 5.87
N VAL A 481 23.16 13.54 5.77
CA VAL A 481 22.13 13.47 6.80
C VAL A 481 22.13 12.07 7.41
N PHE A 482 22.33 12.01 8.70
CA PHE A 482 22.38 10.77 9.50
C PHE A 482 21.10 10.65 10.29
N ARG A 483 20.30 9.65 9.95
CA ARG A 483 19.09 9.29 10.69
C ARG A 483 19.30 7.99 11.44
N ASP A 484 19.11 8.02 12.76
CA ASP A 484 19.13 6.82 13.57
C ASP A 484 17.87 5.97 13.32
N ILE A 485 18.07 4.80 12.76
CA ILE A 485 17.02 3.83 12.49
C ILE A 485 17.15 2.58 13.38
N THR A 486 17.94 2.65 14.46
CA THR A 486 18.24 1.50 15.32
C THR A 486 16.96 0.88 15.89
N GLN A 487 16.07 1.72 16.45
CA GLN A 487 14.80 1.22 17.00
C GLN A 487 13.91 0.54 15.94
N LEU A 488 13.93 1.05 14.72
CA LEU A 488 13.18 0.48 13.60
C LEU A 488 13.73 -0.89 13.22
N VAL A 489 15.05 -0.99 13.11
CA VAL A 489 15.73 -2.26 12.78
C VAL A 489 15.51 -3.29 13.89
N ASP A 490 15.71 -2.88 15.16
CA ASP A 490 15.48 -3.75 16.32
C ASP A 490 14.03 -4.25 16.41
N ALA A 491 13.06 -3.41 16.06
CA ALA A 491 11.66 -3.80 16.01
C ALA A 491 11.39 -4.82 14.89
N GLN A 492 11.98 -4.61 13.70
CA GLN A 492 11.87 -5.54 12.59
C GLN A 492 12.50 -6.89 12.91
N GLU A 493 13.69 -6.89 13.53
CA GLU A 493 14.37 -8.13 13.92
C GLU A 493 13.60 -8.90 15.02
N ARG A 494 13.03 -8.17 16.01
CA ARG A 494 12.16 -8.79 17.02
C ARG A 494 10.95 -9.45 16.40
N ASN A 495 10.30 -8.77 15.46
CA ASN A 495 9.13 -9.30 14.77
C ASN A 495 9.50 -10.56 13.95
N GLN A 496 10.60 -10.52 13.21
CA GLN A 496 11.09 -11.67 12.45
C GLN A 496 11.45 -12.86 13.37
N ARG A 497 12.06 -12.60 14.53
CA ARG A 497 12.36 -13.65 15.53
C ARG A 497 11.08 -14.26 16.07
N MET A 498 10.09 -13.42 16.40
CA MET A 498 8.78 -13.88 16.89
C MET A 498 8.08 -14.78 15.85
N VAL A 499 8.05 -14.37 14.58
CA VAL A 499 7.48 -15.18 13.49
C VAL A 499 8.20 -16.52 13.36
N ARG A 500 9.55 -16.53 13.38
CA ARG A 500 10.33 -17.79 13.32
C ARG A 500 10.06 -18.69 14.53
N GLN A 501 9.99 -18.12 15.73
CA GLN A 501 9.66 -18.88 16.95
C GLN A 501 8.25 -19.44 16.91
N THR A 502 7.28 -18.69 16.39
CA THR A 502 5.91 -19.16 16.22
C THR A 502 5.85 -20.33 15.22
N ILE A 503 6.53 -20.20 14.07
CA ILE A 503 6.62 -21.29 13.08
C ILE A 503 7.30 -22.52 13.69
N ALA A 504 8.42 -22.33 14.42
CA ALA A 504 9.11 -23.43 15.09
C ALA A 504 8.24 -24.10 16.15
N ALA A 505 7.48 -23.32 16.93
CA ALA A 505 6.54 -23.86 17.91
C ALA A 505 5.41 -24.66 17.24
N PHE A 506 4.89 -24.17 16.10
CA PHE A 506 3.92 -24.91 15.30
C PHE A 506 4.51 -26.22 14.74
N MET A 507 5.74 -26.17 14.22
CA MET A 507 6.43 -27.39 13.73
C MET A 507 6.60 -28.40 14.86
N HIS A 508 7.07 -27.97 16.05
CA HIS A 508 7.18 -28.85 17.23
C HIS A 508 5.82 -29.37 17.71
N ALA A 509 4.76 -28.56 17.64
CA ALA A 509 3.41 -29.02 18.00
C ALA A 509 2.89 -30.07 17.00
N ILE A 510 3.18 -29.92 15.70
CA ILE A 510 2.84 -30.91 14.67
C ILE A 510 3.64 -32.20 14.87
N GLU A 511 4.97 -32.11 15.13
CA GLU A 511 5.82 -33.25 15.43
C GLU A 511 5.39 -34.01 16.72
N ALA A 512 4.85 -33.27 17.70
CA ALA A 512 4.35 -33.88 18.95
C ALA A 512 3.00 -34.62 18.78
N VAL A 513 2.22 -34.28 17.74
CA VAL A 513 0.91 -34.88 17.46
C VAL A 513 1.01 -36.06 16.50
N ASP A 514 2.06 -36.13 15.68
CA ASP A 514 2.27 -37.23 14.74
C ASP A 514 3.72 -37.72 14.76
N PRO A 515 4.05 -38.77 15.56
CA PRO A 515 5.39 -39.34 15.68
C PRO A 515 5.96 -39.97 14.39
N TYR A 516 5.13 -40.05 13.31
CA TYR A 516 5.51 -40.68 12.04
C TYR A 516 6.06 -39.70 10.97
N LEU A 517 6.01 -38.38 11.17
CA LEU A 517 6.52 -37.41 10.21
C LEU A 517 7.98 -36.95 10.48
N GLY A 518 8.60 -37.40 11.55
CA GLY A 518 9.97 -37.03 11.96
C GLY A 518 11.07 -37.94 11.44
N GLY A 519 10.85 -38.73 10.39
CA GLY A 519 11.79 -39.71 9.90
C GLY A 519 11.92 -39.84 8.40
N GLN A 520 12.33 -38.78 7.71
CA GLN A 520 13.06 -38.88 6.42
C GLN A 520 13.85 -37.60 6.18
#